data_f4cb159ab66ebde1bbeda0127ddefffb
#
_entry.id   f4cb159ab66ebde1bbeda0127ddefffb
#
_cell.length_a   1.000
_cell.length_b   1.000
_cell.length_c   1.000
_cell.angle_alpha   90.00
_cell.angle_beta   90.00
_cell.angle_gamma   90.00
#
_symmetry.space_group_name_H-M   'P 1'
#
loop_
_entity.id
_entity.type
_entity.pdbx_description
1 polymer ?
#
loop_
_entity_poly.entity_id
_entity_poly.type
_entity_poly.pdbx_seq_one_letter_code
_entity_poly.pdbx_strand_id
1 'polypeptide(L)'
;PDLEGGKRSDWSKYTVKIVQDLELLLTYKKWDLIATHNPKGEYGHIQHRMTSQLVTDVYRYAYKGMNRLFYFGKYYKWNELPKVQNSLIPLSESKLERKTQIINTVYKSQDVKWDRHMMKYENWISFQAWRE
;
A
#
# COMPACT_ATOMS: atom_id res chain seq x y z
N PRO A 1 -0.74 1.44 -17.91
CA PRO A 1 -2.18 1.57 -17.69
C PRO A 1 -2.73 0.34 -16.97
N ASP A 2 -3.73 0.55 -16.09
CA ASP A 2 -4.36 -0.55 -15.36
C ASP A 2 -5.23 -1.44 -16.24
N LEU A 3 -5.54 -0.98 -17.44
CA LEU A 3 -6.36 -1.67 -18.41
C LEU A 3 -5.70 -1.68 -19.78
N GLU A 4 -5.66 -2.85 -20.40
CA GLU A 4 -5.26 -3.05 -21.80
C GLU A 4 -6.43 -3.72 -22.51
N GLY A 5 -7.01 -3.06 -23.53
CA GLY A 5 -8.19 -3.56 -24.24
C GLY A 5 -9.41 -3.82 -23.37
N GLY A 6 -9.63 -2.99 -22.32
CA GLY A 6 -10.74 -3.14 -21.37
C GLY A 6 -10.54 -4.23 -20.30
N LYS A 7 -9.40 -4.93 -20.31
CA LYS A 7 -9.02 -5.93 -19.30
C LYS A 7 -7.84 -5.41 -18.47
N ARG A 8 -7.71 -5.87 -17.24
CA ARG A 8 -6.53 -5.54 -16.40
C ARG A 8 -5.27 -6.02 -17.10
N SER A 9 -4.26 -5.14 -17.15
CA SER A 9 -2.97 -5.46 -17.76
C SER A 9 -2.32 -6.65 -17.06
N ASP A 10 -1.81 -7.59 -17.83
CA ASP A 10 -0.95 -8.65 -17.32
C ASP A 10 0.48 -8.12 -17.15
N TRP A 11 0.90 -7.98 -15.91
CA TRP A 11 2.24 -7.49 -15.57
C TRP A 11 3.31 -8.57 -15.64
N SER A 12 2.96 -9.84 -15.83
CA SER A 12 3.92 -10.94 -15.83
C SER A 12 5.04 -10.74 -16.85
N LYS A 13 4.69 -10.21 -18.04
CA LYS A 13 5.64 -9.88 -19.11
C LYS A 13 6.62 -8.75 -18.76
N TYR A 14 6.29 -7.92 -17.76
CA TYR A 14 7.12 -6.79 -17.32
C TYR A 14 7.82 -7.03 -15.99
N THR A 15 7.64 -8.18 -15.36
CA THR A 15 8.16 -8.48 -14.01
C THR A 15 9.66 -8.23 -13.90
N VAL A 16 10.44 -8.68 -14.90
CA VAL A 16 11.91 -8.49 -14.89
C VAL A 16 12.25 -7.00 -14.88
N LYS A 17 11.60 -6.20 -15.73
CA LYS A 17 11.86 -4.75 -15.79
C LYS A 17 11.44 -4.05 -14.49
N ILE A 18 10.29 -4.43 -13.92
CA ILE A 18 9.82 -3.87 -12.64
C ILE A 18 10.81 -4.20 -11.51
N VAL A 19 11.32 -5.43 -11.45
CA VAL A 19 12.32 -5.83 -10.44
C VAL A 19 13.59 -5.00 -10.59
N GLN A 20 14.11 -4.84 -11.81
CA GLN A 20 15.29 -4.00 -12.06
C GLN A 20 15.09 -2.56 -11.61
N ASP A 21 13.94 -1.95 -11.91
CA ASP A 21 13.62 -0.58 -11.49
C ASP A 21 13.49 -0.48 -9.97
N LEU A 22 12.89 -1.50 -9.32
CA LEU A 22 12.81 -1.58 -7.86
C LEU A 22 14.18 -1.75 -7.20
N GLU A 23 15.06 -2.57 -7.77
CA GLU A 23 16.44 -2.74 -7.29
C GLU A 23 17.19 -1.41 -7.34
N LEU A 24 17.12 -0.69 -8.47
CA LEU A 24 17.73 0.63 -8.61
C LEU A 24 17.16 1.61 -7.56
N LEU A 25 15.84 1.66 -7.41
CA LEU A 25 15.18 2.56 -6.47
C LEU A 25 15.54 2.25 -5.02
N LEU A 26 15.47 0.99 -4.63
CA LEU A 26 15.70 0.58 -3.24
C LEU A 26 17.18 0.63 -2.84
N THR A 27 18.10 0.51 -3.80
CA THR A 27 19.55 0.59 -3.55
C THR A 27 20.12 1.99 -3.78
N TYR A 28 19.36 2.91 -4.41
CA TYR A 28 19.80 4.27 -4.69
C TYR A 28 20.33 5.01 -3.44
N LYS A 29 19.68 4.80 -2.31
CA LYS A 29 20.10 5.26 -0.99
C LYS A 29 19.56 4.33 0.08
N LYS A 30 20.05 4.50 1.31
CA LYS A 30 19.52 3.80 2.46
C LYS A 30 18.23 4.49 2.94
N TRP A 31 17.10 4.00 2.51
CA TRP A 31 15.78 4.51 2.91
C TRP A 31 15.49 4.22 4.38
N ASP A 32 14.96 5.18 5.12
CA ASP A 32 14.57 5.00 6.52
C ASP A 32 13.23 4.28 6.66
N LEU A 33 12.35 4.48 5.69
CA LEU A 33 11.05 3.85 5.62
C LEU A 33 10.70 3.53 4.17
N ILE A 34 10.21 2.33 3.94
CA ILE A 34 9.67 1.86 2.67
C ILE A 34 8.23 1.42 2.96
N ALA A 35 7.27 1.95 2.23
CA ALA A 35 5.88 1.63 2.37
C ALA A 35 5.34 1.04 1.07
N THR A 36 4.56 -0.04 1.16
CA THR A 36 3.96 -0.69 0.00
C THR A 36 2.61 -1.33 0.34
N HIS A 37 1.94 -1.84 -0.67
CA HIS A 37 0.73 -2.64 -0.51
C HIS A 37 0.99 -3.87 0.36
N ASN A 38 -0.05 -4.35 1.05
CA ASN A 38 0.08 -5.58 1.83
C ASN A 38 -0.04 -6.84 0.94
N PRO A 39 0.43 -8.00 1.39
CA PRO A 39 0.41 -9.24 0.60
C PRO A 39 -0.98 -9.71 0.16
N LYS A 40 -2.05 -9.27 0.84
CA LYS A 40 -3.44 -9.55 0.46
C LYS A 40 -4.03 -8.50 -0.49
N GLY A 41 -3.30 -7.40 -0.77
CA GLY A 41 -3.70 -6.32 -1.65
C GLY A 41 -4.89 -5.52 -1.11
N GLU A 42 -4.89 -5.23 0.19
CA GLU A 42 -5.92 -4.54 1.01
C GLU A 42 -7.29 -5.21 0.91
N TYR A 43 -7.88 -5.24 -0.26
CA TYR A 43 -9.18 -5.85 -0.58
C TYR A 43 -9.10 -6.92 -1.69
N GLY A 44 -7.90 -7.46 -1.95
CA GLY A 44 -7.68 -8.55 -2.92
C GLY A 44 -7.31 -8.09 -4.33
N HIS A 45 -6.93 -6.79 -4.52
CA HIS A 45 -6.56 -6.28 -5.82
C HIS A 45 -5.28 -6.95 -6.33
N ILE A 46 -5.33 -7.54 -7.53
CA ILE A 46 -4.21 -8.35 -8.05
C ILE A 46 -2.92 -7.55 -8.21
N GLN A 47 -2.99 -6.31 -8.73
CA GLN A 47 -1.80 -5.48 -8.92
C GLN A 47 -1.20 -5.02 -7.59
N HIS A 48 -2.01 -4.75 -6.56
CA HIS A 48 -1.50 -4.48 -5.20
C HIS A 48 -0.73 -5.67 -4.64
N ARG A 49 -1.26 -6.89 -4.82
CA ARG A 49 -0.59 -8.12 -4.41
C ARG A 49 0.74 -8.33 -5.15
N MET A 50 0.75 -8.12 -6.47
CA MET A 50 1.98 -8.20 -7.27
C MET A 50 3.00 -7.16 -6.83
N THR A 51 2.60 -5.90 -6.65
CA THR A 51 3.47 -4.83 -6.13
C THR A 51 4.05 -5.21 -4.77
N SER A 52 3.20 -5.69 -3.85
CA SER A 52 3.64 -6.14 -2.53
C SER A 52 4.70 -7.23 -2.63
N GLN A 53 4.46 -8.24 -3.48
CA GLN A 53 5.39 -9.35 -3.66
C GLN A 53 6.74 -8.87 -4.20
N LEU A 54 6.74 -8.11 -5.29
CA LEU A 54 7.97 -7.65 -5.95
C LEU A 54 8.79 -6.72 -5.05
N VAL A 55 8.15 -5.77 -4.37
CA VAL A 55 8.83 -4.90 -3.40
C VAL A 55 9.40 -5.71 -2.24
N THR A 56 8.65 -6.68 -1.73
CA THR A 56 9.10 -7.52 -0.61
C THR A 56 10.31 -8.36 -0.99
N ASP A 57 10.33 -8.95 -2.18
CA ASP A 57 11.43 -9.79 -2.63
C ASP A 57 12.72 -8.98 -2.80
N VAL A 58 12.64 -7.83 -3.46
CA VAL A 58 13.79 -6.92 -3.59
C VAL A 58 14.24 -6.40 -2.22
N TYR A 59 13.30 -6.06 -1.33
CA TYR A 59 13.62 -5.60 0.02
C TYR A 59 14.36 -6.66 0.84
N ARG A 60 13.93 -7.91 0.81
CA ARG A 60 14.59 -9.01 1.54
C ARG A 60 16.05 -9.15 1.17
N TYR A 61 16.37 -8.93 -0.10
CA TYR A 61 17.73 -8.96 -0.61
C TYR A 61 18.51 -7.71 -0.22
N ALA A 62 17.98 -6.52 -0.51
CA ALA A 62 18.68 -5.25 -0.36
C ALA A 62 18.79 -4.77 1.11
N TYR A 63 17.86 -5.17 1.99
CA TYR A 63 17.75 -4.70 3.38
C TYR A 63 17.79 -5.84 4.39
N LYS A 64 18.59 -6.84 4.15
CA LYS A 64 18.72 -8.02 5.02
C LYS A 64 18.92 -7.63 6.47
N GLY A 65 18.04 -8.12 7.36
CA GLY A 65 18.10 -7.87 8.80
C GLY A 65 17.57 -6.51 9.28
N MET A 66 17.10 -5.65 8.37
CA MET A 66 16.53 -4.35 8.73
C MET A 66 15.00 -4.43 8.87
N ASN A 67 14.42 -3.57 9.71
CA ASN A 67 12.97 -3.41 9.86
C ASN A 67 12.52 -2.05 9.33
N ARG A 68 12.49 -1.89 8.00
CA ARG A 68 12.17 -0.63 7.32
C ARG A 68 11.02 -0.75 6.33
N LEU A 69 10.55 -1.97 6.07
CA LEU A 69 9.41 -2.22 5.19
C LEU A 69 8.12 -2.28 6.00
N PHE A 70 7.15 -1.49 5.56
CA PHE A 70 5.81 -1.45 6.13
C PHE A 70 4.78 -1.67 5.04
N TYR A 71 3.76 -2.43 5.38
CA TYR A 71 2.60 -2.67 4.55
C TYR A 71 1.44 -1.77 4.95
N PHE A 72 0.67 -1.30 3.98
CA PHE A 72 -0.65 -0.74 4.27
C PHE A 72 -1.48 -1.76 5.03
N GLY A 73 -2.21 -1.29 6.02
CA GLY A 73 -3.06 -2.13 6.84
C GLY A 73 -4.23 -2.73 6.05
N LYS A 74 -4.97 -3.59 6.71
CA LYS A 74 -6.18 -4.19 6.14
C LYS A 74 -7.25 -3.11 5.91
N TYR A 75 -7.93 -3.20 4.78
CA TYR A 75 -9.15 -2.45 4.54
C TYR A 75 -10.33 -3.18 5.20
N TYR A 76 -11.09 -2.44 6.00
CA TYR A 76 -12.28 -2.94 6.68
C TYR A 76 -13.54 -2.35 6.04
N LYS A 77 -14.54 -3.19 5.75
CA LYS A 77 -15.84 -2.75 5.27
C LYS A 77 -16.61 -1.99 6.35
N TRP A 78 -17.64 -1.26 5.98
CA TRP A 78 -18.50 -0.52 6.90
C TRP A 78 -19.01 -1.35 8.08
N ASN A 79 -19.44 -2.57 7.84
CA ASN A 79 -19.95 -3.49 8.85
C ASN A 79 -18.87 -4.17 9.70
N GLU A 80 -17.62 -4.14 9.27
CA GLU A 80 -16.46 -4.68 10.00
C GLU A 80 -15.80 -3.62 10.89
N LEU A 81 -15.74 -2.39 10.40
CA LEU A 81 -15.03 -1.29 11.05
C LEU A 81 -15.43 -1.07 12.52
N PRO A 82 -16.73 -1.06 12.93
CA PRO A 82 -17.10 -0.88 14.33
C PRO A 82 -16.49 -1.92 15.28
N LYS A 83 -16.20 -3.12 14.79
CA LYS A 83 -15.65 -4.21 15.60
C LYS A 83 -14.15 -4.05 15.89
N VAL A 84 -13.45 -3.29 15.05
CA VAL A 84 -11.99 -3.16 15.11
C VAL A 84 -11.51 -1.72 15.31
N GLN A 85 -12.39 -0.72 15.20
CA GLN A 85 -12.01 0.69 15.22
C GLN A 85 -11.19 1.11 16.46
N ASN A 86 -11.44 0.49 17.60
CA ASN A 86 -10.68 0.78 18.83
C ASN A 86 -9.25 0.26 18.80
N SER A 87 -8.92 -0.64 17.89
CA SER A 87 -7.55 -1.12 17.66
C SER A 87 -6.80 -0.37 16.56
N LEU A 88 -7.50 0.54 15.85
CA LEU A 88 -6.92 1.35 14.80
C LEU A 88 -6.42 2.68 15.35
N ILE A 89 -5.38 3.21 14.75
CA ILE A 89 -4.80 4.50 15.14
C ILE A 89 -5.50 5.61 14.32
N PRO A 90 -6.30 6.49 14.97
CA PRO A 90 -6.92 7.59 14.26
C PRO A 90 -5.89 8.68 13.94
N LEU A 91 -6.03 9.31 12.79
CA LEU A 91 -5.33 10.56 12.49
C LEU A 91 -5.83 11.68 13.39
N SER A 92 -4.94 12.62 13.73
CA SER A 92 -5.38 13.90 14.30
C SER A 92 -6.25 14.65 13.27
N GLU A 93 -7.10 15.54 13.77
CA GLU A 93 -8.01 16.32 12.93
C GLU A 93 -7.26 17.05 11.80
N SER A 94 -6.19 17.75 12.13
CA SER A 94 -5.35 18.47 11.15
C SER A 94 -4.75 17.57 10.06
N LYS A 95 -4.34 16.34 10.42
CA LYS A 95 -3.83 15.37 9.44
C LYS A 95 -4.95 14.82 8.56
N LEU A 96 -6.12 14.59 9.13
CA LEU A 96 -7.30 14.15 8.37
C LEU A 96 -7.76 15.22 7.39
N GLU A 97 -7.82 16.48 7.82
CA GLU A 97 -8.12 17.62 6.94
C GLU A 97 -7.11 17.71 5.79
N ARG A 98 -5.83 17.64 6.09
CA ARG A 98 -4.77 17.67 5.07
C ARG A 98 -4.89 16.52 4.08
N LYS A 99 -5.12 15.30 4.56
CA LYS A 99 -5.36 14.11 3.73
C LYS A 99 -6.57 14.31 2.82
N THR A 100 -7.67 14.77 3.37
CA THR A 100 -8.91 15.06 2.63
C THR A 100 -8.70 16.13 1.56
N GLN A 101 -7.97 17.20 1.89
CA GLN A 101 -7.61 18.23 0.92
C GLN A 101 -6.81 17.65 -0.26
N ILE A 102 -5.78 16.84 0.02
CA ILE A 102 -4.95 16.23 -1.03
C ILE A 102 -5.79 15.33 -1.93
N ILE A 103 -6.65 14.49 -1.36
CA ILE A 103 -7.54 13.61 -2.14
C ILE A 103 -8.48 14.41 -3.04
N ASN A 104 -9.08 15.47 -2.52
CA ASN A 104 -10.06 16.27 -3.26
C ASN A 104 -9.42 17.20 -4.32
N THR A 105 -8.14 17.52 -4.20
CA THR A 105 -7.46 18.44 -5.13
C THR A 105 -6.52 17.71 -6.08
N VAL A 106 -5.54 16.96 -5.54
CA VAL A 106 -4.51 16.29 -6.33
C VAL A 106 -5.05 15.02 -6.98
N TYR A 107 -5.84 14.24 -6.24
CA TYR A 107 -6.43 12.98 -6.70
C TYR A 107 -7.91 13.13 -7.12
N LYS A 108 -8.31 14.31 -7.57
CA LYS A 108 -9.68 14.64 -7.96
C LYS A 108 -10.26 13.68 -9.02
N SER A 109 -9.42 13.14 -9.89
CA SER A 109 -9.82 12.17 -10.92
C SER A 109 -10.13 10.78 -10.38
N GLN A 110 -9.74 10.49 -9.13
CA GLN A 110 -9.98 9.20 -8.49
C GLN A 110 -11.28 9.26 -7.69
N ASP A 111 -12.21 8.34 -7.94
CA ASP A 111 -13.42 8.24 -7.12
C ASP A 111 -13.16 7.38 -5.90
N VAL A 112 -12.76 8.02 -4.79
CA VAL A 112 -12.45 7.36 -3.51
C VAL A 112 -13.63 7.34 -2.54
N LYS A 113 -14.86 7.46 -3.03
CA LYS A 113 -16.07 7.50 -2.16
C LYS A 113 -16.27 6.24 -1.34
N TRP A 114 -15.82 5.12 -1.87
CA TRP A 114 -16.01 3.80 -1.27
C TRP A 114 -15.16 3.56 -0.02
N ASP A 115 -14.05 4.28 0.18
CA ASP A 115 -13.15 4.09 1.32
C ASP A 115 -13.16 5.25 2.34
N ARG A 116 -14.04 6.23 2.17
CA ARG A 116 -14.12 7.41 3.05
C ARG A 116 -14.22 7.09 4.52
N HIS A 117 -14.89 6.00 4.89
CA HIS A 117 -15.01 5.57 6.28
C HIS A 117 -13.67 5.15 6.90
N MET A 118 -12.69 4.75 6.09
CA MET A 118 -11.36 4.38 6.52
C MET A 118 -10.38 5.57 6.54
N MET A 119 -10.72 6.71 5.93
CA MET A 119 -9.80 7.85 5.75
C MET A 119 -9.20 8.37 7.05
N LYS A 120 -9.94 8.29 8.16
CA LYS A 120 -9.48 8.76 9.48
C LYS A 120 -8.47 7.82 10.15
N TYR A 121 -8.19 6.66 9.57
CA TYR A 121 -7.23 5.71 10.13
C TYR A 121 -6.04 5.54 9.22
N GLU A 122 -4.85 5.41 9.84
CA GLU A 122 -3.62 5.00 9.16
C GLU A 122 -3.10 3.74 9.85
N ASN A 123 -3.25 2.64 9.18
CA ASN A 123 -2.80 1.34 9.65
C ASN A 123 -1.56 0.92 8.87
N TRP A 124 -0.48 0.72 9.60
CA TRP A 124 0.78 0.24 9.07
C TRP A 124 1.23 -0.97 9.84
N ILE A 125 1.64 -2.01 9.14
CA ILE A 125 2.13 -3.26 9.73
C ILE A 125 3.52 -3.50 9.19
N SER A 126 4.52 -3.63 10.07
CA SER A 126 5.88 -3.93 9.61
C SER A 126 5.92 -5.30 8.95
N PHE A 127 6.81 -5.45 7.96
CA PHE A 127 7.06 -6.73 7.31
C PHE A 127 7.30 -7.87 8.31
N GLN A 128 8.04 -7.61 9.39
CA GLN A 128 8.33 -8.60 10.42
C GLN A 128 7.12 -8.97 11.28
N ALA A 129 6.18 -8.04 11.47
CA ALA A 129 4.96 -8.27 12.25
C ALA A 129 3.79 -8.80 11.40
N TRP A 130 3.92 -8.79 10.08
CA TRP A 130 2.86 -9.31 9.21
C TRP A 130 2.64 -10.80 9.46
N ARG A 131 1.39 -11.18 9.72
CA ARG A 131 0.93 -12.57 9.83
C ARG A 131 -0.23 -12.77 8.86
N GLU A 132 -0.23 -13.86 8.17
CA GLU A 132 -1.29 -14.24 7.22
C GLU A 132 -2.61 -14.60 7.90
#